data_7782de120283e087337fce0ab2f104ef
#
_entry.id   7782de120283e087337fce0ab2f104ef
#
_cell.length_a   1.000
_cell.length_b   1.000
_cell.length_c   1.000
_cell.angle_alpha   90.00
_cell.angle_beta   90.00
_cell.angle_gamma   90.00
#
_symmetry.space_group_name_H-M   'P 1'
#
loop_
_entity.id
_entity.type
_entity.pdbx_description
1 polymer ?
#
loop_
_entity_poly.entity_id
_entity_poly.type
_entity_poly.pdbx_seq_one_letter_code
_entity_poly.pdbx_strand_id
1 'polypeptide(L)'
;MSQAPIFPPGSGSDHPTGRGIGVAVLDTGCFPHEDYQARIAAFFDMVRRRRLPYDDNGHGTHVCGIIAGDGSSSKGRFCGIAPGCHLIPVKVLDKRGGGYVSDVLAGLHIILQ
;
A
#
# COMPACT_ATOMS: atom_id res chain seq x y z
N MET A 1 -4.79 -5.62 -15.86
CA MET A 1 -4.85 -4.32 -16.52
C MET A 1 -3.45 -3.80 -16.75
N SER A 2 -3.14 -3.54 -18.00
CA SER A 2 -1.81 -3.07 -18.36
C SER A 2 -1.69 -1.59 -18.01
N GLN A 3 -0.57 -1.24 -17.42
CA GLN A 3 -0.27 0.13 -17.01
C GLN A 3 1.05 0.55 -17.61
N ALA A 4 1.03 1.61 -18.42
CA ALA A 4 2.28 2.21 -18.87
C ALA A 4 2.97 2.88 -17.68
N PRO A 5 4.30 2.96 -17.67
CA PRO A 5 4.99 3.74 -16.67
C PRO A 5 4.49 5.17 -16.68
N ILE A 6 4.33 5.77 -15.50
CA ILE A 6 3.89 7.15 -15.37
C ILE A 6 4.93 8.11 -15.94
N PHE A 7 6.20 7.74 -15.81
CA PHE A 7 7.30 8.57 -16.29
C PHE A 7 7.91 7.94 -17.55
N PRO A 8 8.32 8.77 -18.53
CA PRO A 8 8.92 8.25 -19.76
C PRO A 8 10.20 7.46 -19.49
N PRO A 9 10.51 6.45 -20.33
CA PRO A 9 11.78 5.75 -20.21
C PRO A 9 12.96 6.71 -20.28
N GLY A 10 13.99 6.46 -19.47
CA GLY A 10 15.19 7.28 -19.43
C GLY A 10 15.15 8.49 -18.55
N SER A 11 13.97 8.83 -17.98
CA SER A 11 13.82 9.98 -17.09
C SER A 11 13.85 9.60 -15.61
N GLY A 12 14.07 8.32 -15.28
CA GLY A 12 13.82 7.76 -13.97
C GLY A 12 14.54 8.41 -12.81
N SER A 13 15.82 8.82 -12.99
CA SER A 13 16.59 9.41 -11.90
C SER A 13 16.12 10.82 -11.52
N ASP A 14 15.40 11.50 -12.43
CA ASP A 14 14.95 12.87 -12.22
C ASP A 14 13.56 12.95 -11.60
N HIS A 15 12.87 11.82 -11.46
CA HIS A 15 11.52 11.78 -10.93
C HIS A 15 11.52 11.36 -9.47
N PRO A 16 10.70 12.01 -8.63
CA PRO A 16 10.57 11.61 -7.25
C PRO A 16 9.95 10.22 -7.15
N THR A 17 10.52 9.38 -6.30
CA THR A 17 10.04 8.01 -6.08
C THR A 17 9.24 7.86 -4.81
N GLY A 18 9.20 8.90 -3.99
CA GLY A 18 8.60 8.82 -2.65
C GLY A 18 9.56 8.24 -1.60
N ARG A 19 10.82 8.07 -1.94
CA ARG A 19 11.81 7.55 -0.99
C ARG A 19 11.85 8.41 0.26
N GLY A 20 11.76 7.76 1.43
CA GLY A 20 11.73 8.45 2.72
C GLY A 20 10.34 8.89 3.15
N ILE A 21 9.33 8.71 2.31
CA ILE A 21 7.94 9.05 2.64
C ILE A 21 7.18 7.80 3.03
N GLY A 22 6.44 7.88 4.14
CA GLY A 22 5.51 6.83 4.55
C GLY A 22 4.11 7.17 4.08
N VAL A 23 3.43 6.20 3.48
CA VAL A 23 2.04 6.36 3.02
C VAL A 23 1.17 5.39 3.80
N ALA A 24 0.24 5.94 4.59
CA ALA A 24 -0.75 5.14 5.30
C ALA A 24 -1.91 4.83 4.36
N VAL A 25 -2.29 3.56 4.29
CA VAL A 25 -3.39 3.11 3.42
C VAL A 25 -4.46 2.50 4.31
N LEU A 26 -5.53 3.24 4.56
CA LEU A 26 -6.65 2.78 5.36
C LEU A 26 -7.65 2.10 4.44
N ASP A 27 -7.66 0.77 4.45
CA ASP A 27 -8.44 0.00 3.48
C ASP A 27 -8.72 -1.41 4.03
N THR A 28 -8.86 -2.39 3.16
CA THR A 28 -9.19 -3.77 3.53
C THR A 28 -8.00 -4.59 4.03
N GLY A 29 -6.81 -4.04 3.97
CA GLY A 29 -5.59 -4.72 4.34
C GLY A 29 -4.54 -4.62 3.24
N CYS A 30 -3.54 -5.48 3.31
CA CYS A 30 -2.47 -5.49 2.32
C CYS A 30 -1.82 -6.88 2.32
N PHE A 31 -1.90 -7.56 1.18
CA PHE A 31 -1.13 -8.78 0.96
C PHE A 31 0.33 -8.38 0.72
N PRO A 32 1.31 -9.06 1.32
CA PRO A 32 2.73 -8.69 1.17
C PRO A 32 3.28 -9.13 -0.19
N HIS A 33 2.91 -8.42 -1.24
CA HIS A 33 3.34 -8.67 -2.61
C HIS A 33 4.81 -8.29 -2.80
N GLU A 34 5.52 -9.03 -3.66
CA GLU A 34 6.96 -8.82 -3.84
C GLU A 34 7.32 -7.43 -4.35
N ASP A 35 6.42 -6.75 -5.07
CA ASP A 35 6.67 -5.41 -5.60
C ASP A 35 6.81 -4.35 -4.51
N TYR A 36 6.40 -4.63 -3.26
CA TYR A 36 6.47 -3.65 -2.19
C TYR A 36 6.69 -4.23 -0.80
N GLN A 37 6.71 -5.57 -0.64
CA GLN A 37 6.72 -6.19 0.69
C GLN A 37 7.88 -5.71 1.57
N ALA A 38 9.05 -5.50 0.99
CA ALA A 38 10.23 -5.04 1.75
C ALA A 38 10.06 -3.62 2.28
N ARG A 39 9.10 -2.86 1.77
CA ARG A 39 8.83 -1.49 2.16
C ARG A 39 7.56 -1.32 2.99
N ILE A 40 6.97 -2.41 3.44
CA ILE A 40 5.90 -2.35 4.45
C ILE A 40 6.57 -2.05 5.79
N ALA A 41 6.43 -0.82 6.27
CA ALA A 41 7.09 -0.37 7.50
C ALA A 41 6.35 -0.82 8.75
N ALA A 42 5.02 -0.93 8.68
CA ALA A 42 4.18 -1.37 9.78
C ALA A 42 2.83 -1.80 9.22
N PHE A 43 2.09 -2.59 9.99
CA PHE A 43 0.74 -3.02 9.63
C PHE A 43 -0.13 -2.98 10.88
N PHE A 44 -1.31 -2.41 10.75
CA PHE A 44 -2.28 -2.34 11.84
C PHE A 44 -3.63 -2.88 11.38
N ASP A 45 -4.24 -3.73 12.19
CA ASP A 45 -5.53 -4.34 11.89
C ASP A 45 -6.52 -3.93 12.98
N MET A 46 -7.40 -2.97 12.65
CA MET A 46 -8.42 -2.49 13.57
C MET A 46 -9.64 -3.40 13.62
N VAL A 47 -9.74 -4.33 12.68
CA VAL A 47 -10.90 -5.23 12.54
C VAL A 47 -10.74 -6.49 13.36
N ARG A 48 -9.63 -7.21 13.17
CA ARG A 48 -9.37 -8.50 13.85
C ARG A 48 -8.12 -8.50 14.71
N ARG A 49 -7.35 -7.41 14.69
CA ARG A 49 -6.13 -7.22 15.47
C ARG A 49 -5.04 -8.25 15.19
N ARG A 50 -4.98 -8.75 13.97
CA ARG A 50 -3.88 -9.60 13.53
C ARG A 50 -2.62 -8.77 13.34
N ARG A 51 -1.47 -9.38 13.52
CA ARG A 51 -0.20 -8.67 13.47
C ARG A 51 0.47 -8.70 12.11
N LEU A 52 0.28 -9.79 11.36
CA LEU A 52 0.94 -9.94 10.05
C LEU A 52 0.05 -9.40 8.94
N PRO A 53 0.66 -8.73 7.95
CA PRO A 53 -0.10 -8.20 6.84
C PRO A 53 -0.92 -9.26 6.12
N TYR A 54 -2.17 -8.93 5.85
CA TYR A 54 -3.07 -9.76 5.05
C TYR A 54 -4.16 -8.89 4.45
N ASP A 55 -4.85 -9.45 3.46
CA ASP A 55 -5.99 -8.78 2.82
C ASP A 55 -7.01 -9.83 2.40
N ASP A 56 -8.14 -9.89 3.10
CA ASP A 56 -9.19 -10.85 2.83
C ASP A 56 -10.23 -10.37 1.82
N ASN A 57 -9.97 -9.22 1.19
CA ASN A 57 -10.82 -8.66 0.12
C ASN A 57 -10.04 -8.50 -1.19
N GLY A 58 -8.87 -7.89 -1.13
CA GLY A 58 -8.03 -7.62 -2.29
C GLY A 58 -7.97 -6.15 -2.70
N HIS A 59 -8.96 -5.35 -2.30
CA HIS A 59 -9.01 -3.93 -2.70
C HIS A 59 -7.80 -3.16 -2.18
N GLY A 60 -7.48 -3.31 -0.89
CA GLY A 60 -6.34 -2.62 -0.28
C GLY A 60 -5.02 -3.01 -0.90
N THR A 61 -4.86 -4.29 -1.22
CA THR A 61 -3.66 -4.79 -1.91
C THR A 61 -3.48 -4.13 -3.27
N HIS A 62 -4.57 -3.99 -4.02
CA HIS A 62 -4.53 -3.31 -5.32
C HIS A 62 -4.15 -1.84 -5.16
N VAL A 63 -4.73 -1.17 -4.18
CA VAL A 63 -4.39 0.23 -3.87
C VAL A 63 -2.91 0.36 -3.51
N CYS A 64 -2.39 -0.54 -2.67
CA CYS A 64 -0.97 -0.53 -2.30
C CYS A 64 -0.06 -0.69 -3.52
N GLY A 65 -0.42 -1.56 -4.45
CA GLY A 65 0.34 -1.74 -5.69
C GLY A 65 0.34 -0.50 -6.57
N ILE A 66 -0.79 0.17 -6.69
CA ILE A 66 -0.91 1.41 -7.47
C ILE A 66 -0.07 2.52 -6.85
N ILE A 67 0.02 2.57 -5.54
CA ILE A 67 0.81 3.58 -4.83
C ILE A 67 2.30 3.25 -4.90
N ALA A 68 2.68 2.04 -4.53
CA ALA A 68 4.05 1.72 -4.13
C ALA A 68 4.72 0.59 -4.90
N GLY A 69 4.07 -0.02 -5.87
CA GLY A 69 4.67 -1.11 -6.62
C GLY A 69 5.94 -0.65 -7.33
N ASP A 70 7.04 -1.39 -7.18
CA ASP A 70 8.31 -1.06 -7.85
C ASP A 70 8.49 -1.79 -9.18
N GLY A 71 7.56 -2.67 -9.52
CA GLY A 71 7.59 -3.39 -10.78
C GLY A 71 8.54 -4.58 -10.80
N SER A 72 9.09 -5.01 -9.67
CA SER A 72 10.07 -6.10 -9.67
C SER A 72 9.49 -7.41 -10.21
N SER A 73 8.20 -7.69 -9.98
CA SER A 73 7.57 -8.90 -10.51
C SER A 73 7.26 -8.82 -12.01
N SER A 74 7.32 -7.63 -12.59
CA SER A 74 7.02 -7.40 -14.02
C SER A 74 8.22 -6.81 -14.77
N LYS A 75 9.41 -6.88 -14.21
CA LYS A 75 10.65 -6.31 -14.80
C LYS A 75 10.51 -4.81 -15.07
N GLY A 76 9.85 -4.09 -14.15
CA GLY A 76 9.67 -2.65 -14.26
C GLY A 76 8.51 -2.22 -15.14
N ARG A 77 7.74 -3.15 -15.68
CA ARG A 77 6.65 -2.85 -16.60
C ARG A 77 5.45 -2.20 -15.91
N PHE A 78 5.14 -2.64 -14.69
CA PHE A 78 3.99 -2.14 -13.93
C PHE A 78 4.47 -1.56 -12.61
N CYS A 79 4.66 -0.24 -12.60
CA CYS A 79 5.11 0.48 -11.42
C CYS A 79 3.99 1.35 -10.88
N GLY A 80 4.02 1.57 -9.55
CA GLY A 80 3.16 2.53 -8.90
C GLY A 80 3.67 3.96 -9.04
N ILE A 81 2.92 4.88 -8.46
CA ILE A 81 3.24 6.31 -8.52
C ILE A 81 4.44 6.66 -7.65
N ALA A 82 4.60 5.97 -6.52
CA ALA A 82 5.68 6.22 -5.56
C ALA A 82 6.44 4.92 -5.25
N PRO A 83 7.19 4.37 -6.22
CA PRO A 83 7.79 3.03 -6.07
C PRO A 83 8.87 2.94 -5.00
N GLY A 84 9.31 4.05 -4.44
CA GLY A 84 10.28 4.07 -3.34
C GLY A 84 9.68 4.38 -1.97
N CYS A 85 8.38 4.64 -1.87
CA CYS A 85 7.77 4.98 -0.59
C CYS A 85 7.67 3.76 0.34
N HIS A 86 7.50 4.03 1.63
CA HIS A 86 7.16 3.01 2.62
C HIS A 86 5.66 2.96 2.80
N LEU A 87 5.11 1.76 2.96
CA LEU A 87 3.70 1.56 3.19
C LEU A 87 3.42 1.30 4.67
N ILE A 88 2.33 1.86 5.15
CA ILE A 88 1.78 1.59 6.48
C ILE A 88 0.31 1.23 6.27
N PRO A 89 0.03 -0.02 5.89
CA PRO A 89 -1.36 -0.43 5.69
C PRO A 89 -2.09 -0.51 7.04
N VAL A 90 -3.30 0.02 7.06
CA VAL A 90 -4.17 -0.02 8.23
C VAL A 90 -5.50 -0.62 7.79
N LYS A 91 -5.75 -1.85 8.23
CA LYS A 91 -7.01 -2.50 7.91
C LYS A 91 -8.11 -1.92 8.78
N VAL A 92 -9.01 -1.20 8.16
CA VAL A 92 -10.21 -0.62 8.80
C VAL A 92 -11.50 -1.14 8.18
N LEU A 93 -11.39 -1.89 7.08
CA LEU A 93 -12.52 -2.45 6.36
C LEU A 93 -12.44 -3.99 6.38
N ASP A 94 -13.60 -4.63 6.47
CA ASP A 94 -13.71 -6.08 6.51
C ASP A 94 -13.60 -6.70 5.11
N LYS A 95 -13.78 -8.03 5.04
CA LYS A 95 -13.67 -8.77 3.77
C LYS A 95 -14.70 -8.35 2.71
N ARG A 96 -15.78 -7.68 3.11
CA ARG A 96 -16.81 -7.17 2.19
C ARG A 96 -16.59 -5.71 1.81
N GLY A 97 -15.54 -5.08 2.33
CA GLY A 97 -15.25 -3.69 2.07
C GLY A 97 -16.04 -2.72 2.95
N GLY A 98 -16.78 -3.23 3.92
CA GLY A 98 -17.50 -2.41 4.90
C GLY A 98 -16.70 -2.23 6.17
N GLY A 99 -17.07 -1.24 6.96
CA GLY A 99 -16.40 -1.01 8.24
C GLY A 99 -17.14 -0.05 9.11
N TYR A 100 -16.66 0.08 10.35
CA TYR A 100 -17.21 1.00 11.32
C TYR A 100 -16.41 2.30 11.34
N VAL A 101 -17.10 3.42 11.48
CA VAL A 101 -16.45 4.73 11.62
C VAL A 101 -15.46 4.71 12.78
N SER A 102 -15.80 4.03 13.88
CA SER A 102 -14.90 3.92 15.04
C SER A 102 -13.58 3.27 14.70
N ASP A 103 -13.56 2.25 13.83
CA ASP A 103 -12.33 1.59 13.40
C ASP A 103 -11.48 2.51 12.52
N VAL A 104 -12.12 3.29 11.65
CA VAL A 104 -11.41 4.25 10.80
C VAL A 104 -10.76 5.33 11.69
N LEU A 105 -11.50 5.84 12.67
CA LEU A 105 -10.98 6.84 13.60
C LEU A 105 -9.83 6.29 14.43
N ALA A 106 -9.95 5.05 14.90
CA ALA A 106 -8.87 4.40 15.65
C ALA A 106 -7.61 4.22 14.78
N GLY A 107 -7.80 3.85 13.52
CA GLY A 107 -6.68 3.73 12.58
C GLY A 107 -5.98 5.06 12.34
N LEU A 108 -6.75 6.12 12.13
CA LEU A 108 -6.19 7.46 11.98
C LEU A 108 -5.43 7.91 13.22
N HIS A 109 -5.97 7.62 14.39
CA HIS A 109 -5.33 7.96 15.65
C HIS A 109 -3.96 7.31 15.80
N ILE A 110 -3.85 6.02 15.44
CA ILE A 110 -2.58 5.31 15.48
C ILE A 110 -1.55 5.96 14.57
N ILE A 111 -1.95 6.34 13.36
CA ILE A 111 -1.04 6.93 12.37
C ILE A 111 -0.57 8.32 12.80
N LEU A 112 -1.41 9.08 13.47
CA LEU A 112 -1.11 10.46 13.85
C LEU A 112 -0.33 10.58 15.17
N GLN A 113 -0.02 9.49 15.82
CA GLN A 113 0.77 9.51 17.06
C GLN A 113 2.26 9.80 16.82
#